data_099d1446a8b117271d1d68a7d92fc40e
#
_entry.id   099d1446a8b117271d1d68a7d92fc40e
#
_cell.length_a   1.000
_cell.length_b   1.000
_cell.length_c   1.000
_cell.angle_alpha   90.00
_cell.angle_beta   90.00
_cell.angle_gamma   90.00
#
_symmetry.space_group_name_H-M   'P 1'
#
loop_
_entity.id
_entity.type
_entity.pdbx_description
1 polymer ?
#
loop_
_entity_poly.entity_id
_entity_poly.type
_entity_poly.pdbx_seq_one_letter_code
_entity_poly.pdbx_strand_id
1 'polypeptide(L)'
;MEDKILKLFEEAAQAVLDCGKQNASLISQMGRELIACFERGGKLLIFGNGGSAAHAQHFAAELVNKLCTYRKPLPAIAINTDSSILTSIGNDLSFDDIFSRQIEALGNKGDVAWCLTTSGTSPNLIKACNKARAMGIFTIVFSGRDGGPIAKAADLCLTVPLHNTARIQEVHLCAGHALCALIEEHFLTK
;
A
#
# COMPACT_ATOMS: atom_id res chain seq x y z
N MET A 1 -19.06 -2.85 29.07
CA MET A 1 -17.77 -3.04 28.34
C MET A 1 -17.99 -3.85 27.09
N GLU A 2 -18.68 -4.98 27.17
CA GLU A 2 -19.00 -5.90 26.06
C GLU A 2 -19.73 -5.20 24.91
N ASP A 3 -20.82 -4.46 25.21
CA ASP A 3 -21.57 -3.71 24.19
C ASP A 3 -20.68 -2.72 23.40
N LYS A 4 -19.71 -2.09 24.10
CA LYS A 4 -18.76 -1.20 23.43
C LYS A 4 -17.84 -1.96 22.48
N ILE A 5 -17.42 -3.17 22.85
CA ILE A 5 -16.59 -4.04 22.01
C ILE A 5 -17.38 -4.44 20.77
N LEU A 6 -18.61 -4.94 20.95
CA LEU A 6 -19.48 -5.36 19.85
C LEU A 6 -19.70 -4.21 18.87
N LYS A 7 -20.01 -3.01 19.37
CA LYS A 7 -20.16 -1.81 18.51
C LYS A 7 -18.91 -1.49 17.68
N LEU A 8 -17.70 -1.63 18.27
CA LEU A 8 -16.44 -1.42 17.52
C LEU A 8 -16.26 -2.43 16.41
N PHE A 9 -16.65 -3.69 16.63
CA PHE A 9 -16.61 -4.72 15.59
C PHE A 9 -17.64 -4.48 14.49
N GLU A 10 -18.86 -4.08 14.85
CA GLU A 10 -19.89 -3.72 13.88
C GLU A 10 -19.46 -2.55 12.99
N GLU A 11 -18.89 -1.48 13.59
CA GLU A 11 -18.34 -0.35 12.86
C GLU A 11 -17.22 -0.78 11.88
N ALA A 12 -16.32 -1.68 12.31
CA ALA A 12 -15.26 -2.21 11.47
C ALA A 12 -15.83 -3.04 10.30
N ALA A 13 -16.73 -3.97 10.60
CA ALA A 13 -17.35 -4.82 9.59
C ALA A 13 -18.10 -4.00 8.54
N GLN A 14 -18.86 -2.99 8.98
CA GLN A 14 -19.59 -2.11 8.09
C GLN A 14 -18.65 -1.30 7.18
N ALA A 15 -17.57 -0.73 7.74
CA ALA A 15 -16.58 0.03 6.98
C ALA A 15 -15.91 -0.82 5.88
N VAL A 16 -15.53 -2.05 6.21
CA VAL A 16 -14.94 -3.01 5.26
C VAL A 16 -15.94 -3.36 4.15
N LEU A 17 -17.17 -3.67 4.51
CA LEU A 17 -18.22 -4.06 3.56
C LEU A 17 -18.55 -2.90 2.59
N ASP A 18 -18.70 -1.69 3.11
CA ASP A 18 -19.00 -0.50 2.30
C ASP A 18 -17.87 -0.18 1.33
N CYS A 19 -16.61 -0.26 1.79
CA CYS A 19 -15.46 -0.09 0.92
C CYS A 19 -15.45 -1.12 -0.21
N GLY A 20 -15.66 -2.40 0.10
CA GLY A 20 -15.71 -3.46 -0.89
C GLY A 20 -16.79 -3.21 -1.96
N LYS A 21 -18.01 -2.87 -1.54
CA LYS A 21 -19.12 -2.58 -2.46
C LYS A 21 -18.86 -1.39 -3.37
N GLN A 22 -18.25 -0.33 -2.84
CA GLN A 22 -18.03 0.93 -3.57
C GLN A 22 -16.80 0.87 -4.48
N ASN A 23 -15.78 0.07 -4.11
CA ASN A 23 -14.47 0.13 -4.73
C ASN A 23 -14.01 -1.19 -5.38
N ALA A 24 -14.86 -2.21 -5.51
CA ALA A 24 -14.49 -3.50 -6.10
C ALA A 24 -13.84 -3.34 -7.49
N SER A 25 -14.37 -2.47 -8.35
CA SER A 25 -13.83 -2.20 -9.68
C SER A 25 -12.44 -1.55 -9.62
N LEU A 26 -12.23 -0.58 -8.72
CA LEU A 26 -10.94 0.08 -8.50
C LEU A 26 -9.90 -0.90 -7.96
N ILE A 27 -10.26 -1.72 -6.96
CA ILE A 27 -9.38 -2.74 -6.40
C ILE A 27 -9.00 -3.77 -7.48
N SER A 28 -9.96 -4.18 -8.29
CA SER A 28 -9.69 -5.07 -9.44
C SER A 28 -8.73 -4.43 -10.46
N GLN A 29 -8.85 -3.13 -10.72
CA GLN A 29 -7.91 -2.40 -11.59
C GLN A 29 -6.51 -2.37 -10.97
N MET A 30 -6.38 -2.07 -9.68
CA MET A 30 -5.10 -2.12 -8.97
C MET A 30 -4.46 -3.52 -9.06
N GLY A 31 -5.25 -4.58 -8.90
CA GLY A 31 -4.79 -5.96 -9.06
C GLY A 31 -4.22 -6.22 -10.46
N ARG A 32 -4.89 -5.75 -11.52
CA ARG A 32 -4.38 -5.89 -12.90
C ARG A 32 -3.05 -5.17 -13.10
N GLU A 33 -2.86 -3.98 -12.55
CA GLU A 33 -1.60 -3.24 -12.66
C GLU A 33 -0.46 -3.94 -11.94
N LEU A 34 -0.72 -4.51 -10.75
CA LEU A 34 0.27 -5.30 -10.00
C LEU A 34 0.64 -6.59 -10.74
N ILE A 35 -0.35 -7.32 -11.27
CA ILE A 35 -0.13 -8.51 -12.07
C ILE A 35 0.72 -8.18 -13.30
N ALA A 36 0.35 -7.16 -14.06
CA ALA A 36 1.10 -6.71 -15.24
C ALA A 36 2.54 -6.28 -14.87
N CYS A 37 2.75 -5.66 -13.71
CA CYS A 37 4.08 -5.34 -13.20
C CYS A 37 4.93 -6.60 -13.04
N PHE A 38 4.41 -7.61 -12.35
CA PHE A 38 5.15 -8.85 -12.13
C PHE A 38 5.36 -9.67 -13.41
N GLU A 39 4.41 -9.67 -14.34
CA GLU A 39 4.54 -10.35 -15.63
C GLU A 39 5.66 -9.78 -16.50
N ARG A 40 5.88 -8.46 -16.47
CA ARG A 40 7.00 -7.81 -17.19
C ARG A 40 8.33 -7.85 -16.44
N GLY A 41 8.39 -8.55 -15.30
CA GLY A 41 9.61 -8.67 -14.49
C GLY A 41 9.90 -7.46 -13.58
N GLY A 42 8.92 -6.60 -13.38
CA GLY A 42 8.99 -5.49 -12.43
C GLY A 42 8.85 -5.96 -10.99
N LYS A 43 9.04 -5.03 -10.06
CA LYS A 43 8.89 -5.23 -8.62
C LYS A 43 7.94 -4.24 -7.99
N LEU A 44 7.48 -4.57 -6.80
CA LEU A 44 6.63 -3.73 -5.98
C LEU A 44 7.43 -3.12 -4.82
N LEU A 45 7.39 -1.80 -4.69
CA LEU A 45 7.91 -1.07 -3.54
C LEU A 45 6.74 -0.62 -2.67
N ILE A 46 6.66 -1.11 -1.42
CA ILE A 46 5.54 -0.82 -0.52
C ILE A 46 6.06 0.02 0.66
N PHE A 47 5.32 1.05 1.04
CA PHE A 47 5.71 1.92 2.14
C PHE A 47 4.54 2.64 2.81
N GLY A 48 4.77 3.06 4.04
CA GLY A 48 3.85 3.82 4.87
C GLY A 48 4.49 4.18 6.20
N ASN A 49 3.78 4.95 7.02
CA ASN A 49 4.24 5.34 8.35
C ASN A 49 3.49 4.56 9.45
N GLY A 50 4.12 4.30 10.58
CA GLY A 50 3.48 3.72 11.78
C GLY A 50 2.78 2.37 11.48
N GLY A 51 1.47 2.27 11.78
CA GLY A 51 0.68 1.07 11.50
C GLY A 51 0.60 0.72 10.01
N SER A 52 0.61 1.74 9.13
CA SER A 52 0.69 1.53 7.67
C SER A 52 2.05 0.96 7.24
N ALA A 53 3.14 1.24 7.97
CA ALA A 53 4.42 0.59 7.74
C ALA A 53 4.36 -0.92 8.08
N ALA A 54 3.66 -1.28 9.15
CA ALA A 54 3.43 -2.69 9.49
C ALA A 54 2.63 -3.42 8.39
N HIS A 55 1.60 -2.79 7.83
CA HIS A 55 0.85 -3.33 6.70
C HIS A 55 1.72 -3.48 5.44
N ALA A 56 2.62 -2.53 5.16
CA ALA A 56 3.55 -2.62 4.04
C ALA A 56 4.44 -3.87 4.14
N GLN A 57 4.96 -4.15 5.34
CA GLN A 57 5.75 -5.37 5.60
C GLN A 57 4.90 -6.64 5.43
N HIS A 58 3.68 -6.61 5.95
CA HIS A 58 2.74 -7.72 5.86
C HIS A 58 2.45 -8.08 4.40
N PHE A 59 2.04 -7.12 3.58
CA PHE A 59 1.76 -7.37 2.15
C PHE A 59 3.01 -7.79 1.36
N ALA A 60 4.18 -7.25 1.68
CA ALA A 60 5.43 -7.74 1.07
C ALA A 60 5.67 -9.22 1.39
N ALA A 61 5.43 -9.63 2.64
CA ALA A 61 5.57 -11.04 3.06
C ALA A 61 4.57 -11.95 2.33
N GLU A 62 3.30 -11.52 2.17
CA GLU A 62 2.28 -12.27 1.42
C GLU A 62 2.69 -12.50 -0.05
N LEU A 63 3.31 -11.52 -0.68
CA LEU A 63 3.75 -11.60 -2.08
C LEU A 63 5.05 -12.37 -2.26
N VAL A 64 6.01 -12.19 -1.35
CA VAL A 64 7.31 -12.88 -1.42
C VAL A 64 7.17 -14.36 -1.03
N ASN A 65 6.37 -14.68 0.00
CA ASN A 65 6.13 -16.06 0.42
C ASN A 65 4.82 -16.58 -0.19
N LYS A 66 3.70 -16.38 0.49
CA LYS A 66 2.34 -16.76 0.06
C LYS A 66 1.30 -16.14 0.96
N LEU A 67 0.09 -15.95 0.46
CA LEU A 67 -1.08 -15.68 1.27
C LEU A 67 -1.70 -17.02 1.76
N CYS A 68 -2.19 -17.83 0.85
CA CYS A 68 -2.82 -19.12 1.13
C CYS A 68 -2.08 -20.30 0.51
N THR A 69 -1.68 -20.20 -0.75
CA THR A 69 -1.18 -21.32 -1.55
C THR A 69 0.24 -21.05 -2.07
N TYR A 70 1.10 -22.07 -2.01
CA TYR A 70 2.47 -21.95 -2.53
C TYR A 70 2.47 -21.71 -4.04
N ARG A 71 3.22 -20.69 -4.45
CA ARG A 71 3.47 -20.29 -5.85
C ARG A 71 4.88 -19.72 -5.98
N LYS A 72 5.30 -19.38 -7.18
CA LYS A 72 6.57 -18.67 -7.40
C LYS A 72 6.60 -17.36 -6.58
N PRO A 73 7.70 -17.07 -5.86
CA PRO A 73 7.88 -15.79 -5.16
C PRO A 73 7.74 -14.60 -6.12
N LEU A 74 7.06 -13.55 -5.65
CA LEU A 74 6.91 -12.30 -6.39
C LEU A 74 7.77 -11.20 -5.76
N PRO A 75 8.46 -10.36 -6.56
CA PRO A 75 9.40 -9.37 -6.05
C PRO A 75 8.66 -8.18 -5.42
N ALA A 76 8.50 -8.20 -4.09
CA ALA A 76 7.91 -7.14 -3.30
C ALA A 76 8.85 -6.74 -2.15
N ILE A 77 9.04 -5.45 -1.94
CA ILE A 77 9.95 -4.89 -0.94
C ILE A 77 9.21 -3.85 -0.11
N ALA A 78 9.16 -4.05 1.21
CA ALA A 78 8.73 -3.02 2.14
C ALA A 78 9.92 -2.09 2.47
N ILE A 79 9.94 -0.88 1.93
CA ILE A 79 11.08 0.05 2.06
C ILE A 79 11.07 0.85 3.38
N ASN A 80 10.33 0.40 4.36
CA ASN A 80 10.28 0.95 5.72
C ASN A 80 10.96 0.03 6.77
N THR A 81 11.79 -0.90 6.35
CA THR A 81 12.34 -1.96 7.21
C THR A 81 13.80 -1.77 7.58
N ASP A 82 14.61 -1.21 6.72
CA ASP A 82 16.04 -0.99 7.00
C ASP A 82 16.23 0.24 7.88
N SER A 83 16.51 -0.01 9.16
CA SER A 83 16.69 1.06 10.14
C SER A 83 17.91 1.93 9.86
N SER A 84 18.96 1.37 9.26
CA SER A 84 20.16 2.14 8.90
C SER A 84 19.87 3.10 7.77
N ILE A 85 19.14 2.68 6.74
CA ILE A 85 18.71 3.56 5.63
C ILE A 85 17.79 4.66 6.16
N LEU A 86 16.77 4.30 6.95
CA LEU A 86 15.80 5.27 7.47
C LEU A 86 16.45 6.32 8.37
N THR A 87 17.33 5.86 9.29
CA THR A 87 17.97 6.77 10.24
C THR A 87 19.04 7.64 9.60
N SER A 88 19.84 7.11 8.67
CA SER A 88 20.84 7.93 7.96
C SER A 88 20.19 9.01 7.10
N ILE A 89 19.18 8.66 6.31
CA ILE A 89 18.46 9.65 5.51
C ILE A 89 17.76 10.69 6.39
N GLY A 90 17.10 10.23 7.47
CA GLY A 90 16.41 11.12 8.40
C GLY A 90 17.35 12.08 9.13
N ASN A 91 18.58 11.63 9.45
CA ASN A 91 19.61 12.44 10.12
C ASN A 91 20.32 13.40 9.16
N ASP A 92 20.74 12.91 8.00
CA ASP A 92 21.64 13.64 7.09
C ASP A 92 20.89 14.55 6.11
N LEU A 93 19.63 14.22 5.80
CA LEU A 93 18.78 15.00 4.90
C LEU A 93 17.51 15.48 5.62
N SER A 94 16.46 14.64 5.61
CA SER A 94 15.16 14.94 6.25
C SER A 94 14.35 13.65 6.38
N PHE A 95 13.46 13.61 7.38
CA PHE A 95 12.44 12.57 7.46
C PHE A 95 11.51 12.53 6.23
N ASP A 96 11.37 13.67 5.56
CA ASP A 96 10.59 13.76 4.33
C ASP A 96 11.24 13.01 3.15
N ASP A 97 12.52 12.67 3.24
CA ASP A 97 13.29 12.00 2.19
C ASP A 97 13.41 10.49 2.35
N ILE A 98 13.02 9.93 3.49
CA ILE A 98 13.29 8.52 3.84
C ILE A 98 12.78 7.51 2.82
N PHE A 99 11.68 7.80 2.13
CA PHE A 99 11.12 6.93 1.09
C PHE A 99 11.52 7.38 -0.33
N SER A 100 11.54 8.68 -0.60
CA SER A 100 11.88 9.19 -1.94
C SER A 100 13.30 8.82 -2.37
N ARG A 101 14.26 8.82 -1.43
CA ARG A 101 15.64 8.38 -1.68
C ARG A 101 15.73 6.88 -2.00
N GLN A 102 14.96 6.06 -1.29
CA GLN A 102 14.93 4.62 -1.55
C GLN A 102 14.25 4.31 -2.88
N ILE A 103 13.18 5.02 -3.24
CA ILE A 103 12.54 4.90 -4.56
C ILE A 103 13.53 5.26 -5.67
N GLU A 104 14.31 6.34 -5.50
CA GLU A 104 15.35 6.76 -6.46
C GLU A 104 16.45 5.71 -6.63
N ALA A 105 16.84 5.04 -5.55
CA ALA A 105 17.90 4.03 -5.56
C ALA A 105 17.45 2.66 -6.08
N LEU A 106 16.21 2.25 -5.78
CA LEU A 106 15.73 0.89 -5.99
C LEU A 106 14.74 0.76 -7.14
N GLY A 107 14.03 1.85 -7.47
CA GLY A 107 12.94 1.84 -8.43
C GLY A 107 13.43 1.93 -9.87
N ASN A 108 12.71 1.25 -10.75
CA ASN A 108 12.91 1.29 -12.19
C ASN A 108 11.57 1.59 -12.90
N LYS A 109 11.65 2.17 -14.09
CA LYS A 109 10.46 2.33 -14.94
C LYS A 109 9.78 0.98 -15.15
N GLY A 110 8.48 0.93 -14.93
CA GLY A 110 7.69 -0.29 -15.02
C GLY A 110 7.45 -1.01 -13.68
N ASP A 111 8.10 -0.60 -12.60
CA ASP A 111 7.77 -1.02 -11.24
C ASP A 111 6.44 -0.38 -10.78
N VAL A 112 5.96 -0.82 -9.62
CA VAL A 112 4.83 -0.20 -8.91
C VAL A 112 5.29 0.26 -7.53
N ALA A 113 4.85 1.46 -7.14
CA ALA A 113 5.00 2.00 -5.79
C ALA A 113 3.62 1.99 -5.10
N TRP A 114 3.48 1.24 -4.00
CA TRP A 114 2.24 1.16 -3.24
C TRP A 114 2.39 1.85 -1.88
N CYS A 115 1.75 3.01 -1.77
CA CYS A 115 1.78 3.86 -0.58
C CYS A 115 0.55 3.63 0.28
N LEU A 116 0.75 3.53 1.59
CA LEU A 116 -0.31 3.37 2.59
C LEU A 116 -0.30 4.56 3.56
N THR A 117 -1.43 5.25 3.68
CA THR A 117 -1.61 6.41 4.57
C THR A 117 -3.04 6.51 5.08
N THR A 118 -3.25 6.95 6.30
CA THR A 118 -4.60 7.21 6.84
C THR A 118 -5.02 8.66 6.74
N SER A 119 -4.06 9.57 6.56
CA SER A 119 -4.33 11.03 6.50
C SER A 119 -4.26 11.62 5.09
N GLY A 120 -3.48 11.01 4.20
CA GLY A 120 -3.19 11.55 2.88
C GLY A 120 -2.31 12.80 2.86
N THR A 121 -1.76 13.23 4.01
CA THR A 121 -1.06 14.52 4.17
C THR A 121 0.41 14.43 4.54
N SER A 122 0.95 13.22 4.77
CA SER A 122 2.35 13.03 5.21
C SER A 122 3.34 13.45 4.12
N PRO A 123 4.23 14.43 4.37
CA PRO A 123 5.13 14.97 3.35
C PRO A 123 6.07 13.92 2.75
N ASN A 124 6.64 13.02 3.56
CA ASN A 124 7.52 11.94 3.11
C ASN A 124 6.83 11.00 2.10
N LEU A 125 5.54 10.71 2.28
CA LEU A 125 4.77 9.84 1.39
C LEU A 125 4.42 10.56 0.08
N ILE A 126 4.01 11.83 0.16
CA ILE A 126 3.72 12.66 -1.01
C ILE A 126 4.98 12.82 -1.87
N LYS A 127 6.13 13.13 -1.25
CA LYS A 127 7.42 13.27 -1.93
C LYS A 127 7.83 11.97 -2.62
N ALA A 128 7.62 10.83 -1.96
CA ALA A 128 7.89 9.51 -2.51
C ALA A 128 7.02 9.18 -3.73
N CYS A 129 5.71 9.42 -3.66
CA CYS A 129 4.81 9.20 -4.80
C CYS A 129 5.16 10.12 -5.99
N ASN A 130 5.47 11.39 -5.75
CA ASN A 130 5.91 12.31 -6.80
C ASN A 130 7.23 11.84 -7.45
N LYS A 131 8.20 11.36 -6.65
CA LYS A 131 9.45 10.80 -7.16
C LYS A 131 9.18 9.55 -8.02
N ALA A 132 8.34 8.63 -7.55
CA ALA A 132 7.97 7.42 -8.28
C ALA A 132 7.38 7.77 -9.66
N ARG A 133 6.41 8.67 -9.73
CA ARG A 133 5.81 9.12 -10.99
C ARG A 133 6.82 9.78 -11.94
N ALA A 134 7.70 10.62 -11.41
CA ALA A 134 8.75 11.25 -12.21
C ALA A 134 9.73 10.24 -12.83
N MET A 135 9.88 9.05 -12.21
CA MET A 135 10.68 7.93 -12.70
C MET A 135 9.90 6.95 -13.61
N GLY A 136 8.61 7.21 -13.88
CA GLY A 136 7.76 6.31 -14.66
C GLY A 136 7.38 5.03 -13.91
N ILE A 137 7.36 5.09 -12.59
CA ILE A 137 6.89 4.04 -11.69
C ILE A 137 5.40 4.29 -11.43
N PHE A 138 4.56 3.29 -11.66
CA PHE A 138 3.12 3.40 -11.45
C PHE A 138 2.80 3.49 -9.96
N THR A 139 1.91 4.39 -9.56
CA THR A 139 1.63 4.67 -8.15
C THR A 139 0.23 4.24 -7.74
N ILE A 140 0.15 3.37 -6.75
CA ILE A 140 -1.07 2.98 -6.05
C ILE A 140 -1.03 3.59 -4.66
N VAL A 141 -2.10 4.25 -4.25
CA VAL A 141 -2.23 4.84 -2.91
C VAL A 141 -3.48 4.29 -2.23
N PHE A 142 -3.34 3.84 -0.99
CA PHE A 142 -4.45 3.66 -0.07
C PHE A 142 -4.44 4.83 0.91
N SER A 143 -5.52 5.62 0.88
CA SER A 143 -5.66 6.82 1.70
C SER A 143 -6.93 6.78 2.55
N GLY A 144 -7.04 7.69 3.50
CA GLY A 144 -8.23 7.89 4.31
C GLY A 144 -8.81 9.29 4.13
N ARG A 145 -9.90 9.57 4.87
CA ARG A 145 -10.60 10.85 4.90
C ARG A 145 -11.13 11.26 3.52
N ASP A 146 -10.66 12.36 2.98
CA ASP A 146 -10.95 12.89 1.65
C ASP A 146 -9.89 12.51 0.58
N GLY A 147 -8.96 11.62 0.94
CA GLY A 147 -7.81 11.24 0.10
C GLY A 147 -6.58 12.12 0.32
N GLY A 148 -6.76 13.36 0.73
CA GLY A 148 -5.69 14.34 0.94
C GLY A 148 -4.91 14.70 -0.32
N PRO A 149 -3.84 15.51 -0.18
CA PRO A 149 -2.98 15.92 -1.30
C PRO A 149 -2.33 14.75 -2.05
N ILE A 150 -2.09 13.61 -1.36
CA ILE A 150 -1.44 12.44 -1.96
C ILE A 150 -2.27 11.80 -3.07
N ALA A 151 -3.60 11.93 -3.03
CA ALA A 151 -4.47 11.40 -4.07
C ALA A 151 -4.16 11.98 -5.46
N LYS A 152 -3.66 13.23 -5.53
CA LYS A 152 -3.22 13.89 -6.77
C LYS A 152 -1.87 13.35 -7.29
N ALA A 153 -1.10 12.72 -6.42
CA ALA A 153 0.19 12.10 -6.74
C ALA A 153 0.05 10.60 -7.10
N ALA A 154 -1.17 10.06 -7.07
CA ALA A 154 -1.47 8.67 -7.36
C ALA A 154 -1.99 8.50 -8.80
N ASP A 155 -1.63 7.38 -9.44
CA ASP A 155 -2.29 6.93 -10.67
C ASP A 155 -3.62 6.23 -10.32
N LEU A 156 -3.65 5.45 -9.22
CA LEU A 156 -4.88 4.91 -8.63
C LEU A 156 -4.88 5.17 -7.11
N CYS A 157 -5.99 5.70 -6.59
CA CYS A 157 -6.14 6.00 -5.17
C CYS A 157 -7.42 5.37 -4.60
N LEU A 158 -7.27 4.42 -3.67
CA LEU A 158 -8.36 3.95 -2.82
C LEU A 158 -8.51 4.91 -1.64
N THR A 159 -9.63 5.61 -1.57
CA THR A 159 -9.93 6.52 -0.46
C THR A 159 -11.00 5.92 0.44
N VAL A 160 -10.68 5.77 1.72
CA VAL A 160 -11.63 5.34 2.77
C VAL A 160 -12.17 6.60 3.47
N PRO A 161 -13.43 7.01 3.25
CA PRO A 161 -13.96 8.29 3.70
C PRO A 161 -14.33 8.27 5.19
N LEU A 162 -13.38 7.90 6.03
CA LEU A 162 -13.50 7.82 7.49
C LEU A 162 -12.41 8.67 8.16
N HIS A 163 -12.69 9.12 9.41
CA HIS A 163 -11.73 9.88 10.22
C HIS A 163 -10.99 9.03 11.24
N ASN A 164 -11.56 7.88 11.63
CA ASN A 164 -10.96 6.97 12.60
C ASN A 164 -9.83 6.17 11.95
N THR A 165 -8.60 6.41 12.40
CA THR A 165 -7.39 5.77 11.88
C THR A 165 -7.46 4.24 11.94
N ALA A 166 -8.00 3.65 13.02
CA ALA A 166 -8.12 2.20 13.14
C ALA A 166 -9.08 1.64 12.08
N ARG A 167 -10.24 2.24 11.88
CA ARG A 167 -11.21 1.84 10.84
C ARG A 167 -10.62 1.92 9.44
N ILE A 168 -9.86 3.01 9.14
CA ILE A 168 -9.16 3.16 7.86
C ILE A 168 -8.14 2.02 7.68
N GLN A 169 -7.34 1.73 8.69
CA GLN A 169 -6.33 0.67 8.63
C GLN A 169 -6.94 -0.72 8.45
N GLU A 170 -8.04 -1.03 9.14
CA GLU A 170 -8.75 -2.30 8.98
C GLU A 170 -9.28 -2.49 7.54
N VAL A 171 -9.80 -1.43 6.94
CA VAL A 171 -10.23 -1.44 5.54
C VAL A 171 -9.02 -1.62 4.62
N HIS A 172 -7.91 -0.91 4.85
CA HIS A 172 -6.68 -1.06 4.07
C HIS A 172 -6.13 -2.48 4.14
N LEU A 173 -6.16 -3.11 5.34
CA LEU A 173 -5.73 -4.49 5.51
C LEU A 173 -6.59 -5.46 4.69
N CYS A 174 -7.90 -5.33 4.78
CA CYS A 174 -8.83 -6.18 4.04
C CYS A 174 -8.69 -5.99 2.51
N ALA A 175 -8.60 -4.75 2.02
CA ALA A 175 -8.40 -4.46 0.61
C ALA A 175 -7.03 -4.96 0.09
N GLY A 176 -5.98 -4.86 0.92
CA GLY A 176 -4.65 -5.39 0.61
C GLY A 176 -4.64 -6.91 0.50
N HIS A 177 -5.33 -7.62 1.42
CA HIS A 177 -5.51 -9.06 1.31
C HIS A 177 -6.28 -9.45 0.04
N ALA A 178 -7.32 -8.70 -0.33
CA ALA A 178 -8.04 -8.93 -1.58
C ALA A 178 -7.12 -8.81 -2.80
N LEU A 179 -6.22 -7.80 -2.84
CA LEU A 179 -5.21 -7.67 -3.89
C LEU A 179 -4.24 -8.85 -3.90
N CYS A 180 -3.71 -9.24 -2.74
CA CYS A 180 -2.80 -10.38 -2.63
C CYS A 180 -3.47 -11.69 -3.09
N ALA A 181 -4.74 -11.91 -2.76
CA ALA A 181 -5.51 -13.07 -3.20
C ALA A 181 -5.70 -13.11 -4.73
N LEU A 182 -6.09 -11.99 -5.34
CA LEU A 182 -6.24 -11.89 -6.80
C LEU A 182 -4.91 -12.15 -7.54
N ILE A 183 -3.81 -11.61 -7.01
CA ILE A 183 -2.47 -11.81 -7.56
C ILE A 183 -2.05 -13.29 -7.40
N GLU A 184 -2.24 -13.87 -6.21
CA GLU A 184 -1.92 -15.27 -5.95
C GLU A 184 -2.68 -16.20 -6.89
N GLU A 185 -4.01 -16.03 -7.03
CA GLU A 185 -4.85 -16.81 -7.94
C GLU A 185 -4.32 -16.77 -9.39
N HIS A 186 -3.94 -15.58 -9.88
CA HIS A 186 -3.40 -15.41 -11.23
C HIS A 186 -2.10 -16.19 -11.45
N PHE A 187 -1.18 -16.19 -10.46
CA PHE A 187 0.11 -16.85 -10.58
C PHE A 187 0.10 -18.34 -10.16
N LEU A 188 -1.01 -18.85 -9.65
CA LEU A 188 -1.22 -20.29 -9.44
C LEU A 188 -1.56 -21.03 -10.72
N THR A 189 -2.23 -20.35 -11.66
CA THR A 189 -2.72 -20.94 -12.92
C THR A 189 -1.68 -20.90 -14.04
N LYS A 190 -0.48 -20.40 -13.75
CA LYS A 190 0.66 -20.32 -14.68
C LYS A 190 1.85 -21.10 -14.15
#